data_d8b5e1deea84c3111a0aa9b502349e97
#
_entry.id   d8b5e1deea84c3111a0aa9b502349e97
#
_cell.length_a   1.000
_cell.length_b   1.000
_cell.length_c   1.000
_cell.angle_alpha   90.00
_cell.angle_beta   90.00
_cell.angle_gamma   90.00
#
_symmetry.space_group_name_H-M   'P 1'
#
loop_
_entity.id
_entity.type
_entity.pdbx_description
1 polymer ?
#
loop_
_entity_poly.entity_id
_entity_poly.type
_entity_poly.pdbx_seq_one_letter_code
_entity_poly.pdbx_strand_id
1 'polypeptide(L)'
;AVLQLYPLSARETPKVSLLRGGYPDALARPAGARLWFASYLQTYLERDVRAVTAVKDLATFRRFLALLASRHGQVLNRTDLAAPLGVSVPTITQWISVLETTAQILIVPPFYENLGKRLIKSPKVYLADSGLACHLLGIDSAAELAKSPFAGSLFEGLIASEIVKAQVNAGGRRELYHFRDEQGLEVDFVFPGRNGSLTLVECKAVRTVTPAMAAPMQRLRDAARKQRPKEAAVNMFLVHQAPMVKSRTEAVAPGVRALTWRDFLEAM
;
A
#
# COMPACT_ATOMS: atom_id res chain seq x y z
N ALA A 1 7.79 -23.16 11.67
CA ALA A 1 7.65 -21.76 11.25
C ALA A 1 6.53 -21.67 10.22
N VAL A 2 5.70 -20.64 10.32
CA VAL A 2 4.71 -20.32 9.29
C VAL A 2 5.28 -19.17 8.47
N LEU A 3 5.45 -19.38 7.17
CA LEU A 3 5.93 -18.36 6.24
C LEU A 3 4.75 -17.84 5.42
N GLN A 4 4.57 -16.54 5.37
CA GLN A 4 3.59 -15.90 4.51
C GLN A 4 4.25 -15.51 3.20
N LEU A 5 3.75 -16.05 2.08
CA LEU A 5 4.24 -15.73 0.75
C LEU A 5 3.36 -14.67 0.11
N TYR A 6 3.99 -13.59 -0.31
CA TYR A 6 3.39 -12.54 -1.15
C TYR A 6 3.73 -12.77 -2.63
N PRO A 7 3.04 -12.12 -3.56
CA PRO A 7 3.49 -12.03 -4.95
C PRO A 7 4.92 -11.49 -5.04
N LEU A 8 5.65 -11.80 -6.11
CA LEU A 8 7.05 -11.39 -6.30
C LEU A 8 7.23 -9.88 -6.08
N SER A 9 8.34 -9.51 -5.44
CA SER A 9 8.75 -8.13 -5.26
C SER A 9 9.55 -7.61 -6.47
N ALA A 10 9.70 -6.30 -6.56
CA ALA A 10 10.53 -5.68 -7.58
C ALA A 10 12.03 -5.98 -7.40
N ARG A 11 12.45 -6.39 -6.19
CA ARG A 11 13.82 -6.89 -5.93
C ARG A 11 14.05 -8.29 -6.50
N GLU A 12 13.01 -9.13 -6.53
CA GLU A 12 13.09 -10.49 -7.08
C GLU A 12 13.02 -10.49 -8.60
N THR A 13 12.29 -9.54 -9.19
CA THR A 13 12.20 -9.41 -10.65
C THR A 13 11.90 -7.98 -11.11
N PRO A 14 12.64 -7.47 -12.12
CA PRO A 14 12.39 -6.14 -12.69
C PRO A 14 11.07 -6.05 -13.46
N LYS A 15 10.38 -7.16 -13.71
CA LYS A 15 9.09 -7.21 -14.42
C LYS A 15 7.94 -6.64 -13.59
N VAL A 16 8.07 -6.60 -12.25
CA VAL A 16 7.06 -5.99 -11.37
C VAL A 16 6.88 -4.52 -11.72
N SER A 17 5.63 -4.12 -11.84
CA SER A 17 5.25 -2.73 -12.12
C SER A 17 3.88 -2.43 -11.52
N LEU A 18 3.53 -1.14 -11.44
CA LEU A 18 2.25 -0.70 -10.90
C LEU A 18 1.05 -1.37 -11.59
N LEU A 19 1.11 -1.52 -12.92
CA LEU A 19 0.03 -2.11 -13.71
C LEU A 19 -0.01 -3.65 -13.64
N ARG A 20 1.15 -4.30 -13.53
CA ARG A 20 1.26 -5.76 -13.66
C ARG A 20 1.27 -6.50 -12.34
N GLY A 21 1.60 -5.82 -11.24
CA GLY A 21 1.79 -6.46 -9.95
C GLY A 21 2.98 -7.42 -9.93
N GLY A 22 2.93 -8.42 -9.06
CA GLY A 22 4.00 -9.39 -8.82
C GLY A 22 3.57 -10.86 -8.94
N TYR A 23 2.35 -11.17 -9.38
CA TYR A 23 1.94 -12.58 -9.57
C TYR A 23 2.76 -13.25 -10.68
N PRO A 24 3.44 -14.41 -10.40
CA PRO A 24 4.36 -15.04 -11.33
C PRO A 24 3.77 -15.33 -12.71
N ASP A 25 2.56 -15.90 -12.76
CA ASP A 25 1.89 -16.24 -14.02
C ASP A 25 1.50 -15.02 -14.85
N ALA A 26 1.04 -13.94 -14.20
CA ALA A 26 0.73 -12.68 -14.86
C ALA A 26 1.99 -12.00 -15.42
N LEU A 27 3.13 -12.15 -14.75
CA LEU A 27 4.43 -11.64 -15.20
C LEU A 27 5.05 -12.50 -16.31
N ALA A 28 4.83 -13.82 -16.28
CA ALA A 28 5.33 -14.74 -17.30
C ALA A 28 4.59 -14.60 -18.64
N ARG A 29 3.29 -14.30 -18.59
CA ARG A 29 2.39 -14.20 -19.75
C ARG A 29 1.63 -12.87 -19.77
N PRO A 30 2.29 -11.73 -20.02
CA PRO A 30 1.68 -10.39 -19.88
C PRO A 30 0.45 -10.18 -20.78
N ALA A 31 0.43 -10.76 -21.99
CA ALA A 31 -0.72 -10.65 -22.88
C ALA A 31 -1.97 -11.37 -22.34
N GLY A 32 -1.79 -12.41 -21.53
CA GLY A 32 -2.86 -13.17 -20.88
C GLY A 32 -3.17 -12.73 -19.45
N ALA A 33 -2.52 -11.70 -18.92
CA ALA A 33 -2.62 -11.32 -17.51
C ALA A 33 -4.06 -10.99 -17.08
N ARG A 34 -4.84 -10.33 -17.94
CA ARG A 34 -6.25 -10.02 -17.67
C ARG A 34 -7.08 -11.28 -17.47
N LEU A 35 -6.94 -12.26 -18.38
CA LEU A 35 -7.64 -13.53 -18.28
C LEU A 35 -7.17 -14.30 -17.04
N TRP A 36 -5.88 -14.25 -16.75
CA TRP A 36 -5.32 -14.89 -15.57
C TRP A 36 -5.91 -14.32 -14.29
N PHE A 37 -5.98 -13.00 -14.13
CA PHE A 37 -6.60 -12.37 -12.94
C PHE A 37 -8.07 -12.74 -12.81
N ALA A 38 -8.82 -12.75 -13.92
CA ALA A 38 -10.23 -13.17 -13.88
C ALA A 38 -10.37 -14.62 -13.40
N SER A 39 -9.54 -15.54 -13.94
CA SER A 39 -9.52 -16.95 -13.52
C SER A 39 -9.05 -17.13 -12.08
N TYR A 40 -8.02 -16.37 -11.66
CA TYR A 40 -7.52 -16.38 -10.30
C TYR A 40 -8.60 -15.97 -9.31
N LEU A 41 -9.30 -14.87 -9.55
CA LEU A 41 -10.40 -14.42 -8.70
C LEU A 41 -11.50 -15.46 -8.61
N GLN A 42 -11.86 -16.09 -9.73
CA GLN A 42 -12.88 -17.14 -9.74
C GLN A 42 -12.44 -18.35 -8.90
N THR A 43 -11.23 -18.88 -9.15
CA THR A 43 -10.73 -20.06 -8.42
C THR A 43 -10.47 -19.78 -6.95
N TYR A 44 -9.92 -18.62 -6.61
CA TYR A 44 -9.73 -18.17 -5.23
C TYR A 44 -11.07 -18.07 -4.48
N LEU A 45 -12.07 -17.45 -5.12
CA LEU A 45 -13.39 -17.31 -4.52
C LEU A 45 -14.09 -18.66 -4.33
N GLU A 46 -13.99 -19.55 -5.31
CA GLU A 46 -14.68 -20.83 -5.26
C GLU A 46 -14.05 -21.82 -4.30
N ARG A 47 -12.74 -21.81 -4.18
CA ARG A 47 -12.01 -22.77 -3.36
C ARG A 47 -11.67 -22.24 -1.97
N ASP A 48 -10.96 -21.13 -1.91
CA ASP A 48 -10.31 -20.69 -0.67
C ASP A 48 -11.27 -19.91 0.23
N VAL A 49 -12.06 -19.02 -0.35
CA VAL A 49 -13.02 -18.21 0.43
C VAL A 49 -14.16 -19.08 0.94
N ARG A 50 -14.69 -20.01 0.14
CA ARG A 50 -15.73 -20.96 0.60
C ARG A 50 -15.23 -21.89 1.69
N ALA A 51 -13.96 -22.33 1.61
CA ALA A 51 -13.40 -23.24 2.61
C ALA A 51 -13.20 -22.58 3.98
N VAL A 52 -12.89 -21.28 3.99
CA VAL A 52 -12.57 -20.53 5.23
C VAL A 52 -13.80 -19.83 5.82
N THR A 53 -14.78 -19.47 4.98
CA THR A 53 -15.98 -18.75 5.42
C THR A 53 -17.23 -19.35 4.78
N ALA A 54 -18.35 -19.34 5.51
CA ALA A 54 -19.66 -19.66 4.97
C ALA A 54 -20.18 -18.55 4.01
N VAL A 55 -19.35 -18.08 3.07
CA VAL A 55 -19.78 -17.12 2.04
C VAL A 55 -20.76 -17.84 1.12
N LYS A 56 -22.04 -17.61 1.38
CA LYS A 56 -23.15 -18.22 0.58
C LYS A 56 -23.31 -17.51 -0.76
N ASP A 57 -23.04 -16.21 -0.82
CA ASP A 57 -23.23 -15.37 -2.00
C ASP A 57 -21.88 -14.86 -2.53
N LEU A 58 -21.34 -15.59 -3.52
CA LEU A 58 -20.10 -15.21 -4.20
C LEU A 58 -20.26 -13.99 -5.11
N ALA A 59 -21.46 -13.71 -5.59
CA ALA A 59 -21.70 -12.53 -6.41
C ALA A 59 -21.53 -11.26 -5.58
N THR A 60 -22.10 -11.22 -4.39
CA THR A 60 -21.92 -10.11 -3.45
C THR A 60 -20.47 -10.00 -2.98
N PHE A 61 -19.77 -11.13 -2.77
CA PHE A 61 -18.34 -11.07 -2.42
C PHE A 61 -17.48 -10.50 -3.57
N ARG A 62 -17.77 -10.82 -4.84
CA ARG A 62 -17.09 -10.18 -6.00
C ARG A 62 -17.34 -8.66 -6.03
N ARG A 63 -18.57 -8.23 -5.77
CA ARG A 63 -18.91 -6.80 -5.65
C ARG A 63 -18.16 -6.15 -4.49
N PHE A 64 -18.00 -6.85 -3.36
CA PHE A 64 -17.18 -6.39 -2.24
C PHE A 64 -15.72 -6.19 -2.64
N LEU A 65 -15.08 -7.12 -3.39
CA LEU A 65 -13.70 -6.95 -3.85
C LEU A 65 -13.53 -5.72 -4.76
N ALA A 66 -14.46 -5.50 -5.69
CA ALA A 66 -14.43 -4.31 -6.55
C ALA A 66 -14.62 -3.02 -5.74
N LEU A 67 -15.54 -3.02 -4.77
CA LEU A 67 -15.75 -1.89 -3.86
C LEU A 67 -14.52 -1.64 -2.98
N LEU A 68 -13.90 -2.70 -2.45
CA LEU A 68 -12.67 -2.61 -1.67
C LEU A 68 -11.50 -2.04 -2.51
N ALA A 69 -11.40 -2.45 -3.78
CA ALA A 69 -10.41 -1.89 -4.70
C ALA A 69 -10.62 -0.39 -4.92
N SER A 70 -11.86 0.09 -4.99
CA SER A 70 -12.16 1.53 -5.08
C SER A 70 -11.83 2.31 -3.80
N ARG A 71 -11.64 1.62 -2.68
CA ARG A 71 -11.21 2.18 -1.38
C ARG A 71 -9.72 1.95 -1.08
N HIS A 72 -8.97 1.52 -2.07
CA HIS A 72 -7.53 1.28 -1.97
C HIS A 72 -6.78 2.52 -1.48
N GLY A 73 -5.97 2.39 -0.43
CA GLY A 73 -5.25 3.50 0.19
C GLY A 73 -6.10 4.41 1.10
N GLN A 74 -7.37 4.10 1.31
CA GLN A 74 -8.25 4.88 2.17
C GLN A 74 -8.35 4.29 3.58
N VAL A 75 -8.76 5.13 4.52
CA VAL A 75 -9.10 4.71 5.89
C VAL A 75 -10.28 3.74 5.83
N LEU A 76 -10.10 2.58 6.45
CA LEU A 76 -11.09 1.49 6.43
C LEU A 76 -12.33 1.87 7.23
N ASN A 77 -13.46 2.01 6.55
CA ASN A 77 -14.78 2.14 7.14
C ASN A 77 -15.65 0.94 6.75
N ARG A 78 -15.90 0.06 7.71
CA ARG A 78 -16.67 -1.17 7.46
C ARG A 78 -18.15 -0.90 7.19
N THR A 79 -18.70 0.16 7.75
CA THR A 79 -20.09 0.56 7.52
C THR A 79 -20.30 1.02 6.08
N ASP A 80 -19.34 1.82 5.54
CA ASP A 80 -19.38 2.31 4.16
C ASP A 80 -19.19 1.18 3.14
N LEU A 81 -18.60 0.05 3.54
CA LEU A 81 -18.50 -1.14 2.71
C LEU A 81 -19.77 -2.02 2.81
N ALA A 82 -20.39 -2.06 3.96
CA ALA A 82 -21.55 -2.92 4.21
C ALA A 82 -22.82 -2.42 3.53
N ALA A 83 -23.10 -1.12 3.65
CA ALA A 83 -24.34 -0.50 3.20
C ALA A 83 -24.62 -0.71 1.68
N PRO A 84 -23.69 -0.44 0.74
CA PRO A 84 -23.94 -0.62 -0.69
C PRO A 84 -24.11 -2.09 -1.10
N LEU A 85 -23.63 -3.02 -0.28
CA LEU A 85 -23.69 -4.46 -0.56
C LEU A 85 -24.91 -5.14 0.07
N GLY A 86 -25.64 -4.45 0.95
CA GLY A 86 -26.77 -5.01 1.67
C GLY A 86 -26.38 -6.11 2.66
N VAL A 87 -25.17 -6.05 3.22
CA VAL A 87 -24.65 -7.04 4.19
C VAL A 87 -24.39 -6.39 5.54
N SER A 88 -24.23 -7.21 6.58
CA SER A 88 -23.94 -6.71 7.92
C SER A 88 -22.46 -6.29 8.08
N VAL A 89 -22.18 -5.37 9.01
CA VAL A 89 -20.81 -4.99 9.37
C VAL A 89 -19.97 -6.19 9.88
N PRO A 90 -20.53 -7.11 10.69
CA PRO A 90 -19.84 -8.36 11.03
C PRO A 90 -19.43 -9.20 9.81
N THR A 91 -20.28 -9.28 8.77
CA THR A 91 -19.97 -9.96 7.51
C THR A 91 -18.75 -9.32 6.82
N ILE A 92 -18.73 -8.00 6.70
CA ILE A 92 -17.57 -7.27 6.15
C ILE A 92 -16.31 -7.51 6.98
N THR A 93 -16.42 -7.51 8.31
CA THR A 93 -15.29 -7.79 9.22
C THR A 93 -14.72 -9.18 8.97
N GLN A 94 -15.58 -10.18 8.82
CA GLN A 94 -15.16 -11.55 8.49
C GLN A 94 -14.47 -11.63 7.13
N TRP A 95 -15.04 -10.99 6.10
CA TRP A 95 -14.43 -10.98 4.76
C TRP A 95 -13.05 -10.29 4.73
N ILE A 96 -12.90 -9.17 5.42
CA ILE A 96 -11.62 -8.49 5.59
C ILE A 96 -10.61 -9.40 6.29
N SER A 97 -11.01 -10.07 7.37
CA SER A 97 -10.13 -10.99 8.09
C SER A 97 -9.62 -12.14 7.20
N VAL A 98 -10.50 -12.70 6.35
CA VAL A 98 -10.09 -13.72 5.37
C VAL A 98 -9.08 -13.18 4.38
N LEU A 99 -9.36 -12.00 3.77
CA LEU A 99 -8.45 -11.40 2.81
C LEU A 99 -7.10 -11.04 3.43
N GLU A 100 -7.06 -10.61 4.69
CA GLU A 100 -5.82 -10.33 5.41
C GLU A 100 -5.04 -11.61 5.70
N THR A 101 -5.72 -12.65 6.22
CA THR A 101 -5.10 -13.96 6.53
C THR A 101 -4.53 -14.63 5.28
N THR A 102 -5.20 -14.48 4.14
CA THR A 102 -4.75 -15.03 2.84
C THR A 102 -3.82 -14.09 2.08
N ALA A 103 -3.32 -13.03 2.71
CA ALA A 103 -2.39 -12.05 2.13
C ALA A 103 -2.91 -11.36 0.84
N GLN A 104 -4.23 -11.26 0.69
CA GLN A 104 -4.83 -10.52 -0.44
C GLN A 104 -4.88 -9.02 -0.18
N ILE A 105 -4.90 -8.63 1.09
CA ILE A 105 -4.88 -7.23 1.52
C ILE A 105 -3.83 -6.97 2.58
N LEU A 106 -3.42 -5.73 2.67
CA LEU A 106 -2.60 -5.18 3.73
C LEU A 106 -3.46 -4.22 4.56
N ILE A 107 -3.56 -4.48 5.84
CA ILE A 107 -4.12 -3.54 6.81
C ILE A 107 -2.95 -2.77 7.42
N VAL A 108 -2.89 -1.47 7.18
CA VAL A 108 -1.83 -0.58 7.68
C VAL A 108 -2.39 0.22 8.85
N PRO A 109 -2.02 -0.12 10.10
CA PRO A 109 -2.52 0.57 11.27
C PRO A 109 -1.95 1.99 11.38
N PRO A 110 -2.60 2.88 12.13
CA PRO A 110 -2.03 4.18 12.44
C PRO A 110 -0.82 4.06 13.37
N PHE A 111 0.14 4.96 13.18
CA PHE A 111 1.30 5.08 14.03
C PHE A 111 0.92 5.82 15.31
N TYR A 112 0.97 5.12 16.43
CA TYR A 112 0.68 5.69 17.74
C TYR A 112 1.98 6.06 18.46
N GLU A 113 2.50 7.24 18.22
CA GLU A 113 3.35 7.91 19.19
C GLU A 113 2.53 8.98 19.92
N ASN A 114 2.84 9.18 21.20
CA ASN A 114 2.18 10.19 22.00
C ASN A 114 2.70 11.59 21.61
N LEU A 115 2.27 12.04 20.40
CA LEU A 115 2.66 13.34 19.84
C LEU A 115 1.77 14.49 20.33
N GLY A 116 0.97 14.26 21.39
CA GLY A 116 0.06 15.29 21.93
C GLY A 116 -1.08 15.66 20.97
N LYS A 117 -1.28 14.87 19.91
CA LYS A 117 -2.29 15.10 18.87
C LYS A 117 -3.37 14.03 18.92
N ARG A 118 -4.60 14.42 18.59
CA ARG A 118 -5.66 13.44 18.33
C ARG A 118 -5.42 12.79 16.97
N LEU A 119 -5.28 11.47 16.96
CA LEU A 119 -4.97 10.67 15.78
C LEU A 119 -6.21 9.95 15.28
N ILE A 120 -6.29 9.75 13.96
CA ILE A 120 -7.29 8.86 13.35
C ILE A 120 -6.91 7.43 13.70
N LYS A 121 -7.81 6.72 14.40
CA LYS A 121 -7.56 5.39 14.94
C LYS A 121 -7.79 4.25 13.94
N SER A 122 -8.48 4.52 12.85
CA SER A 122 -8.80 3.49 11.85
C SER A 122 -7.62 3.23 10.92
N PRO A 123 -7.35 1.95 10.56
CA PRO A 123 -6.28 1.62 9.64
C PRO A 123 -6.61 2.02 8.20
N LYS A 124 -5.59 2.13 7.35
CA LYS A 124 -5.75 2.14 5.88
C LYS A 124 -5.77 0.71 5.34
N VAL A 125 -6.42 0.51 4.19
CA VAL A 125 -6.49 -0.77 3.50
C VAL A 125 -5.90 -0.68 2.09
N TYR A 126 -5.08 -1.66 1.72
CA TYR A 126 -4.51 -1.81 0.39
C TYR A 126 -4.71 -3.25 -0.11
N LEU A 127 -4.94 -3.45 -1.39
CA LEU A 127 -4.72 -4.75 -2.01
C LEU A 127 -3.21 -5.04 -2.01
N ALA A 128 -2.83 -6.26 -1.69
CA ALA A 128 -1.42 -6.65 -1.56
C ALA A 128 -0.68 -6.71 -2.90
N ASP A 129 -1.42 -6.73 -4.00
CA ASP A 129 -0.88 -6.70 -5.36
C ASP A 129 -1.52 -5.61 -6.20
N SER A 130 -0.67 -4.75 -6.78
CA SER A 130 -1.13 -3.61 -7.58
C SER A 130 -1.75 -4.03 -8.92
N GLY A 131 -1.32 -5.14 -9.51
CA GLY A 131 -1.90 -5.68 -10.74
C GLY A 131 -3.31 -6.21 -10.51
N LEU A 132 -3.53 -6.92 -9.39
CA LEU A 132 -4.87 -7.33 -8.98
C LEU A 132 -5.77 -6.12 -8.69
N ALA A 133 -5.23 -5.08 -8.05
CA ALA A 133 -5.96 -3.84 -7.80
C ALA A 133 -6.37 -3.14 -9.11
N CYS A 134 -5.45 -3.01 -10.07
CA CYS A 134 -5.73 -2.48 -11.40
C CYS A 134 -6.82 -3.30 -12.11
N HIS A 135 -6.72 -4.63 -12.09
CA HIS A 135 -7.71 -5.51 -12.71
C HIS A 135 -9.11 -5.32 -12.10
N LEU A 136 -9.24 -5.28 -10.76
CA LEU A 136 -10.52 -5.06 -10.07
C LEU A 136 -11.13 -3.67 -10.36
N LEU A 137 -10.30 -2.68 -10.69
CA LEU A 137 -10.71 -1.33 -11.08
C LEU A 137 -10.97 -1.18 -12.59
N GLY A 138 -10.77 -2.24 -13.38
CA GLY A 138 -10.93 -2.20 -14.83
C GLY A 138 -9.85 -1.40 -15.55
N ILE A 139 -8.64 -1.29 -14.96
CA ILE A 139 -7.49 -0.58 -15.53
C ILE A 139 -6.57 -1.61 -16.20
N ASP A 140 -6.63 -1.68 -17.52
CA ASP A 140 -5.94 -2.71 -18.31
C ASP A 140 -4.69 -2.17 -19.06
N SER A 141 -4.51 -0.85 -19.12
CA SER A 141 -3.41 -0.23 -19.86
C SER A 141 -2.71 0.89 -19.08
N ALA A 142 -1.45 1.18 -19.47
CA ALA A 142 -0.70 2.30 -18.89
C ALA A 142 -1.36 3.67 -19.18
N ALA A 143 -2.06 3.79 -20.31
CA ALA A 143 -2.78 5.02 -20.67
C ALA A 143 -4.01 5.25 -19.78
N GLU A 144 -4.75 4.20 -19.48
CA GLU A 144 -5.87 4.23 -18.53
C GLU A 144 -5.37 4.52 -17.12
N LEU A 145 -4.31 3.83 -16.67
CA LEU A 145 -3.71 4.06 -15.37
C LEU A 145 -3.27 5.52 -15.19
N ALA A 146 -2.64 6.11 -16.18
CA ALA A 146 -2.16 7.49 -16.13
C ALA A 146 -3.30 8.53 -16.00
N LYS A 147 -4.50 8.19 -16.49
CA LYS A 147 -5.71 9.04 -16.43
C LYS A 147 -6.62 8.68 -15.25
N SER A 148 -6.34 7.58 -14.56
CA SER A 148 -7.19 7.08 -13.50
C SER A 148 -7.10 7.95 -12.25
N PRO A 149 -8.22 8.27 -11.59
CA PRO A 149 -8.23 8.92 -10.29
C PRO A 149 -7.58 8.05 -9.20
N PHE A 150 -7.42 6.77 -9.45
CA PHE A 150 -6.80 5.81 -8.53
C PHE A 150 -5.27 5.71 -8.69
N ALA A 151 -4.65 6.40 -9.66
CA ALA A 151 -3.21 6.28 -9.92
C ALA A 151 -2.35 6.58 -8.68
N GLY A 152 -2.74 7.59 -7.88
CA GLY A 152 -2.07 7.95 -6.63
C GLY A 152 -2.14 6.83 -5.59
N SER A 153 -3.34 6.38 -5.26
CA SER A 153 -3.54 5.34 -4.25
C SER A 153 -2.98 3.98 -4.68
N LEU A 154 -3.06 3.64 -5.97
CA LEU A 154 -2.43 2.44 -6.52
C LEU A 154 -0.90 2.48 -6.39
N PHE A 155 -0.28 3.63 -6.64
CA PHE A 155 1.15 3.81 -6.45
C PHE A 155 1.55 3.72 -4.97
N GLU A 156 0.79 4.34 -4.08
CA GLU A 156 0.96 4.22 -2.63
C GLU A 156 0.86 2.75 -2.19
N GLY A 157 -0.14 2.00 -2.68
CA GLY A 157 -0.29 0.58 -2.39
C GLY A 157 0.84 -0.31 -2.93
N LEU A 158 1.40 0.01 -4.10
CA LEU A 158 2.61 -0.66 -4.59
C LEU A 158 3.75 -0.48 -3.59
N ILE A 159 4.00 0.74 -3.11
CA ILE A 159 5.06 1.02 -2.14
C ILE A 159 4.79 0.32 -0.80
N ALA A 160 3.55 0.34 -0.30
CA ALA A 160 3.17 -0.43 0.90
C ALA A 160 3.50 -1.91 0.76
N SER A 161 3.11 -2.51 -0.37
CA SER A 161 3.37 -3.92 -0.67
C SER A 161 4.87 -4.22 -0.72
N GLU A 162 5.65 -3.41 -1.40
CA GLU A 162 7.09 -3.62 -1.52
C GLU A 162 7.82 -3.46 -0.17
N ILE A 163 7.41 -2.50 0.68
CA ILE A 163 7.97 -2.36 2.05
C ILE A 163 7.67 -3.63 2.86
N VAL A 164 6.42 -4.11 2.85
CA VAL A 164 6.02 -5.32 3.59
C VAL A 164 6.78 -6.55 3.08
N LYS A 165 6.89 -6.73 1.76
CA LYS A 165 7.66 -7.82 1.15
C LYS A 165 9.13 -7.77 1.57
N ALA A 166 9.75 -6.58 1.56
CA ALA A 166 11.15 -6.41 1.98
C ALA A 166 11.35 -6.81 3.45
N GLN A 167 10.42 -6.45 4.34
CA GLN A 167 10.47 -6.83 5.76
C GLN A 167 10.29 -8.33 5.96
N VAL A 168 9.27 -8.92 5.35
CA VAL A 168 8.92 -10.34 5.54
C VAL A 168 9.95 -11.26 4.86
N ASN A 169 10.41 -10.93 3.66
CA ASN A 169 11.43 -11.71 2.95
C ASN A 169 12.80 -11.69 3.67
N ALA A 170 13.07 -10.64 4.46
CA ALA A 170 14.23 -10.60 5.35
C ALA A 170 14.03 -11.36 6.67
N GLY A 171 12.90 -12.05 6.85
CA GLY A 171 12.55 -12.75 8.09
C GLY A 171 12.10 -11.83 9.23
N GLY A 172 11.88 -10.56 8.95
CA GLY A 172 11.40 -9.56 9.90
C GLY A 172 9.89 -9.62 10.14
N ARG A 173 9.42 -8.83 11.11
CA ARG A 173 8.00 -8.62 11.35
C ARG A 173 7.48 -7.54 10.40
N ARG A 174 6.20 -7.61 10.09
CA ARG A 174 5.51 -6.54 9.37
C ARG A 174 5.30 -5.36 10.32
N GLU A 175 6.06 -4.30 10.10
CA GLU A 175 6.01 -3.06 10.89
C GLU A 175 5.84 -1.87 9.95
N LEU A 176 4.65 -1.73 9.40
CA LEU A 176 4.26 -0.64 8.51
C LEU A 176 3.04 0.05 9.09
N TYR A 177 3.13 1.36 9.23
CA TYR A 177 2.10 2.23 9.82
C TYR A 177 1.82 3.41 8.88
N HIS A 178 0.67 4.07 9.03
CA HIS A 178 0.41 5.39 8.46
C HIS A 178 0.26 6.42 9.57
N PHE A 179 0.48 7.69 9.27
CA PHE A 179 0.21 8.77 10.21
C PHE A 179 -0.86 9.69 9.64
N ARG A 180 -1.89 9.98 10.45
CA ARG A 180 -2.89 11.00 10.13
C ARG A 180 -3.46 11.58 11.42
N ASP A 181 -3.41 12.92 11.55
CA ASP A 181 -4.06 13.64 12.66
C ASP A 181 -5.41 14.23 12.24
N GLU A 182 -6.20 14.68 13.23
CA GLU A 182 -7.51 15.31 12.99
C GLU A 182 -7.40 16.67 12.28
N GLN A 183 -6.21 17.27 12.22
CA GLN A 183 -5.94 18.54 11.54
C GLN A 183 -5.59 18.35 10.07
N GLY A 184 -5.56 17.09 9.58
CA GLY A 184 -5.28 16.75 8.20
C GLY A 184 -3.79 16.62 7.86
N LEU A 185 -2.88 16.64 8.86
CA LEU A 185 -1.50 16.26 8.61
C LEU A 185 -1.43 14.75 8.40
N GLU A 186 -0.93 14.34 7.25
CA GLU A 186 -0.82 12.94 6.86
C GLU A 186 0.60 12.65 6.36
N VAL A 187 1.12 11.46 6.71
CA VAL A 187 2.32 10.85 6.14
C VAL A 187 1.96 9.43 5.75
N ASP A 188 2.19 9.07 4.50
CA ASP A 188 1.70 7.82 3.93
C ASP A 188 2.22 6.61 4.69
N PHE A 189 3.52 6.54 4.95
CA PHE A 189 4.10 5.42 5.71
C PHE A 189 5.10 5.86 6.75
N VAL A 190 5.05 5.14 7.87
CA VAL A 190 5.97 5.25 9.01
C VAL A 190 6.39 3.84 9.39
N PHE A 191 7.68 3.58 9.54
CA PHE A 191 8.18 2.28 10.01
C PHE A 191 9.54 2.41 10.68
N PRO A 192 9.92 1.45 11.56
CA PRO A 192 11.24 1.41 12.15
C PRO A 192 12.32 1.27 11.08
N GLY A 193 13.31 2.14 11.13
CA GLY A 193 14.50 2.06 10.30
C GLY A 193 15.64 1.31 11.01
N ARG A 194 16.81 1.29 10.38
CA ARG A 194 18.02 0.69 10.96
C ARG A 194 18.47 1.48 12.19
N ASN A 195 19.08 0.79 13.17
CA ASN A 195 19.65 1.39 14.39
C ASN A 195 18.65 2.20 15.23
N GLY A 196 17.39 1.77 15.28
CA GLY A 196 16.35 2.45 16.05
C GLY A 196 15.89 3.79 15.48
N SER A 197 16.27 4.11 14.22
CA SER A 197 15.75 5.28 13.51
C SER A 197 14.28 5.07 13.12
N LEU A 198 13.59 6.18 12.84
CA LEU A 198 12.26 6.17 12.27
C LEU A 198 12.35 6.54 10.78
N THR A 199 11.64 5.81 9.94
CA THR A 199 11.56 6.11 8.50
C THR A 199 10.17 6.65 8.18
N LEU A 200 10.12 7.83 7.55
CA LEU A 200 8.92 8.46 7.02
C LEU A 200 8.96 8.42 5.50
N VAL A 201 7.86 8.02 4.89
CA VAL A 201 7.74 7.93 3.43
C VAL A 201 6.49 8.65 2.98
N GLU A 202 6.66 9.50 1.98
CA GLU A 202 5.58 10.15 1.23
C GLU A 202 5.63 9.67 -0.21
N CYS A 203 4.50 9.21 -0.74
CA CYS A 203 4.40 8.64 -2.09
C CYS A 203 3.73 9.63 -3.04
N LYS A 204 4.34 9.88 -4.18
CA LYS A 204 3.75 10.74 -5.21
C LYS A 204 3.79 10.05 -6.57
N ALA A 205 2.62 9.77 -7.13
CA ALA A 205 2.47 9.17 -8.47
C ALA A 205 2.80 10.18 -9.59
N VAL A 206 3.89 10.92 -9.42
CA VAL A 206 4.36 11.93 -10.37
C VAL A 206 5.78 11.62 -10.82
N ARG A 207 6.19 12.21 -11.92
CA ARG A 207 7.57 12.07 -12.44
C ARG A 207 8.50 13.19 -12.00
N THR A 208 7.93 14.31 -11.55
CA THR A 208 8.67 15.47 -11.06
C THR A 208 8.17 15.82 -9.66
N VAL A 209 9.09 15.99 -8.73
CA VAL A 209 8.81 16.31 -7.33
C VAL A 209 9.16 17.76 -7.03
N THR A 210 8.47 18.33 -6.04
CA THR A 210 8.72 19.70 -5.56
C THR A 210 8.99 19.70 -4.06
N PRO A 211 9.71 20.69 -3.51
CA PRO A 211 9.96 20.81 -2.07
C PRO A 211 8.69 20.83 -1.22
N ALA A 212 7.60 21.39 -1.73
CA ALA A 212 6.32 21.46 -1.02
C ALA A 212 5.74 20.07 -0.69
N MET A 213 6.04 19.06 -1.50
CA MET A 213 5.57 17.67 -1.28
C MET A 213 6.23 17.02 -0.04
N ALA A 214 7.34 17.56 0.45
CA ALA A 214 8.03 17.08 1.64
C ALA A 214 7.48 17.66 2.95
N ALA A 215 6.65 18.69 2.89
CA ALA A 215 6.19 19.44 4.04
C ALA A 215 5.49 18.59 5.13
N PRO A 216 4.65 17.57 4.80
CA PRO A 216 4.02 16.73 5.82
C PRO A 216 5.04 15.99 6.68
N MET A 217 6.05 15.36 6.07
CA MET A 217 7.10 14.64 6.79
C MET A 217 7.94 15.57 7.68
N GLN A 218 8.28 16.77 7.19
CA GLN A 218 9.02 17.76 7.98
C GLN A 218 8.23 18.23 9.20
N ARG A 219 6.92 18.50 9.04
CA ARG A 219 6.04 18.86 10.15
C ARG A 219 5.93 17.75 11.19
N LEU A 220 5.83 16.49 10.75
CA LEU A 220 5.77 15.34 11.65
C LEU A 220 7.10 15.18 12.42
N ARG A 221 8.25 15.23 11.71
CA ARG A 221 9.58 15.21 12.34
C ARG A 221 9.75 16.30 13.39
N ASP A 222 9.35 17.53 13.06
CA ASP A 222 9.53 18.66 13.97
C ASP A 222 8.62 18.57 15.20
N ALA A 223 7.42 18.00 15.04
CA ALA A 223 6.53 17.69 16.15
C ALA A 223 7.12 16.59 17.06
N ALA A 224 7.66 15.53 16.48
CA ALA A 224 8.32 14.46 17.23
C ALA A 224 9.54 14.97 18.01
N ARG A 225 10.40 15.77 17.38
CA ARG A 225 11.60 16.36 18.03
C ARG A 225 11.28 17.27 19.21
N LYS A 226 10.17 18.01 19.15
CA LYS A 226 9.74 18.86 20.29
C LYS A 226 9.40 18.04 21.53
N GLN A 227 8.85 16.85 21.35
CA GLN A 227 8.44 15.99 22.46
C GLN A 227 9.57 15.09 22.97
N ARG A 228 10.50 14.69 22.09
CA ARG A 228 11.59 13.77 22.39
C ARG A 228 12.92 14.23 21.77
N PRO A 229 13.56 15.26 22.35
CA PRO A 229 14.76 15.86 21.80
C PRO A 229 15.97 14.91 21.65
N LYS A 230 15.99 13.81 22.38
CA LYS A 230 17.09 12.83 22.43
C LYS A 230 16.83 11.56 21.58
N GLU A 231 15.72 11.50 20.83
CA GLU A 231 15.38 10.30 20.08
C GLU A 231 16.03 10.21 18.70
N ALA A 232 15.95 8.99 18.17
CA ALA A 232 16.60 8.46 17.00
C ALA A 232 16.52 9.35 15.75
N ALA A 233 17.49 9.20 14.88
CA ALA A 233 17.51 9.83 13.55
C ALA A 233 16.22 9.50 12.77
N VAL A 234 15.66 10.51 12.12
CA VAL A 234 14.48 10.36 11.25
C VAL A 234 14.94 10.40 9.80
N ASN A 235 14.74 9.30 9.08
CA ASN A 235 14.95 9.23 7.65
C ASN A 235 13.67 9.63 6.91
N MET A 236 13.76 10.50 5.91
CA MET A 236 12.60 10.97 5.18
C MET A 236 12.80 10.77 3.68
N PHE A 237 11.87 10.03 3.06
CA PHE A 237 11.90 9.71 1.65
C PHE A 237 10.64 10.19 0.94
N LEU A 238 10.81 10.99 -0.11
CA LEU A 238 9.78 11.30 -1.08
C LEU A 238 9.92 10.32 -2.25
N VAL A 239 9.04 9.33 -2.31
CA VAL A 239 9.08 8.26 -3.31
C VAL A 239 8.19 8.61 -4.48
N HIS A 240 8.75 8.55 -5.70
CA HIS A 240 8.05 8.97 -6.91
C HIS A 240 8.27 8.00 -8.08
N GLN A 241 7.51 8.19 -9.16
CA GLN A 241 7.74 7.45 -10.40
C GLN A 241 9.07 7.89 -11.06
N ALA A 242 9.64 7.01 -11.88
CA ALA A 242 10.87 7.34 -12.61
C ALA A 242 10.67 8.60 -13.45
N PRO A 243 11.58 9.60 -13.35
CA PRO A 243 11.50 10.79 -14.16
C PRO A 243 11.77 10.48 -15.65
N MET A 244 11.31 11.36 -16.54
CA MET A 244 11.64 11.24 -17.97
C MET A 244 13.12 11.48 -18.23
N VAL A 245 13.74 12.33 -17.40
CA VAL A 245 15.17 12.64 -17.42
C VAL A 245 15.75 12.33 -16.05
N LYS A 246 16.87 11.61 -16.01
CA LYS A 246 17.53 11.25 -14.74
C LYS A 246 17.97 12.50 -13.99
N SER A 247 17.49 12.69 -12.76
CA SER A 247 17.95 13.78 -11.89
C SER A 247 19.36 13.49 -11.38
N ARG A 248 20.17 14.55 -11.23
CA ARG A 248 21.54 14.47 -10.66
C ARG A 248 21.56 14.60 -9.14
N THR A 249 20.47 15.03 -8.53
CA THR A 249 20.38 15.24 -7.09
C THR A 249 19.13 14.59 -6.51
N GLU A 250 19.30 13.92 -5.38
CA GLU A 250 18.22 13.32 -4.61
C GLU A 250 17.65 14.29 -3.56
N ALA A 251 18.37 15.36 -3.21
CA ALA A 251 17.93 16.32 -2.21
C ALA A 251 16.78 17.17 -2.76
N VAL A 252 15.59 17.06 -2.17
CA VAL A 252 14.40 17.83 -2.55
C VAL A 252 14.04 18.90 -1.53
N ALA A 253 14.33 18.64 -0.25
CA ALA A 253 14.11 19.57 0.85
C ALA A 253 15.07 19.21 2.00
N PRO A 254 15.30 20.09 3.00
CA PRO A 254 16.19 19.80 4.12
C PRO A 254 15.86 18.49 4.84
N GLY A 255 16.78 17.53 4.78
CA GLY A 255 16.66 16.21 5.37
C GLY A 255 15.73 15.23 4.62
N VAL A 256 15.24 15.57 3.43
CA VAL A 256 14.34 14.73 2.63
C VAL A 256 15.03 14.34 1.32
N ARG A 257 15.14 13.03 1.06
CA ARG A 257 15.64 12.47 -0.18
C ARG A 257 14.46 12.11 -1.10
N ALA A 258 14.51 12.59 -2.35
CA ALA A 258 13.58 12.16 -3.38
C ALA A 258 14.21 11.01 -4.16
N LEU A 259 13.55 9.87 -4.14
CA LEU A 259 14.02 8.66 -4.83
C LEU A 259 12.94 8.13 -5.77
N THR A 260 13.36 7.59 -6.90
CA THR A 260 12.42 6.74 -7.64
C THR A 260 12.03 5.55 -6.77
N TRP A 261 10.87 4.99 -7.00
CA TRP A 261 10.40 3.87 -6.20
C TRP A 261 11.37 2.66 -6.22
N ARG A 262 12.10 2.45 -7.31
CA ARG A 262 13.11 1.38 -7.40
C ARG A 262 14.36 1.71 -6.60
N ASP A 263 14.87 2.95 -6.72
CA ASP A 263 16.05 3.39 -5.94
C ASP A 263 15.72 3.40 -4.43
N PHE A 264 14.47 3.73 -4.07
CA PHE A 264 14.01 3.64 -2.68
C PHE A 264 14.07 2.21 -2.15
N LEU A 265 13.63 1.22 -2.93
CA LEU A 265 13.69 -0.18 -2.51
C LEU A 265 15.12 -0.67 -2.32
N GLU A 266 16.07 -0.18 -3.12
CA GLU A 266 17.50 -0.51 -2.94
C GLU A 266 18.09 0.17 -1.69
N ALA A 267 17.59 1.34 -1.31
CA ALA A 267 18.05 2.10 -0.15
C ALA A 267 17.51 1.57 1.19
N MET A 268 16.41 0.79 1.20
CA MET A 268 15.86 0.13 2.40
C MET A 268 16.74 -1.03 2.85
#